data_fc0ff11b04eeb5158a68651568b6ade0
#
_entry.id   fc0ff11b04eeb5158a68651568b6ade0
#
_cell.length_a   1.000
_cell.length_b   1.000
_cell.length_c   1.000
_cell.angle_alpha   90.00
_cell.angle_beta   90.00
_cell.angle_gamma   90.00
#
_symmetry.space_group_name_H-M   'P 1'
#
loop_
_entity.id
_entity.type
_entity.pdbx_description
1 polymer ?
#
loop_
_entity_poly.entity_id
_entity_poly.type
_entity_poly.pdbx_seq_one_letter_code
_entity_poly.pdbx_strand_id
1 'polypeptide(L)'
;LTDEVIQGQEDFYQAFSPDMIKIMTDGFFSYPAEILQKPLTSRKALSEIKPLGKSSVWFESQIAYAKLLQKKYGSEVPLFYNVFAVPRTIEFMQQTAGSPIDLGAWVREEPETLTKAMDIISTDYAELAKALISEAGVDGIYLSVNNVSPDGITEEEYRKYIAPYELKILEAANEAGGSNILHICGYHGFRNHL
;
A
#
# COMPACT_ATOMS: atom_id res chain seq x y z
N LEU A 1 14.93 8.01 -1.06
CA LEU A 1 14.39 9.14 -1.79
C LEU A 1 15.52 9.89 -2.47
N THR A 2 15.46 10.02 -3.79
CA THR A 2 16.47 10.74 -4.58
C THR A 2 15.98 12.13 -4.98
N ASP A 3 16.91 13.04 -5.23
CA ASP A 3 16.57 14.37 -5.75
C ASP A 3 15.83 14.30 -7.10
N GLU A 4 16.12 13.26 -7.90
CA GLU A 4 15.45 13.00 -9.17
C GLU A 4 13.95 12.71 -9.02
N VAL A 5 13.55 11.96 -7.99
CA VAL A 5 12.12 11.68 -7.69
C VAL A 5 11.41 12.97 -7.28
N ILE A 6 12.06 13.80 -6.46
CA ILE A 6 11.52 15.09 -6.04
C ILE A 6 11.37 16.01 -7.24
N GLN A 7 12.40 16.08 -8.08
CA GLN A 7 12.37 16.89 -9.31
C GLN A 7 11.28 16.40 -10.26
N GLY A 8 11.13 15.09 -10.44
CA GLY A 8 10.06 14.52 -11.28
C GLY A 8 8.65 14.89 -10.80
N GLN A 9 8.43 14.93 -9.49
CA GLN A 9 7.15 15.41 -8.92
C GLN A 9 6.94 16.90 -9.20
N GLU A 10 7.99 17.69 -9.11
CA GLU A 10 7.95 19.12 -9.40
C GLU A 10 7.62 19.38 -10.87
N ASP A 11 8.34 18.71 -11.76
CA ASP A 11 8.14 18.83 -13.22
C ASP A 11 6.71 18.43 -13.60
N PHE A 12 6.18 17.36 -12.99
CA PHE A 12 4.80 16.94 -13.18
C PHE A 12 3.81 18.02 -12.73
N TYR A 13 4.00 18.56 -11.51
CA TYR A 13 3.12 19.58 -10.97
C TYR A 13 3.12 20.84 -11.85
N GLN A 14 4.28 21.30 -12.28
CA GLN A 14 4.43 22.49 -13.14
C GLN A 14 3.82 22.27 -14.53
N ALA A 15 3.95 21.06 -15.08
CA ALA A 15 3.45 20.75 -16.42
C ALA A 15 1.93 20.58 -16.47
N PHE A 16 1.31 20.04 -15.43
CA PHE A 16 -0.10 19.63 -15.46
C PHE A 16 -1.01 20.44 -14.55
N SER A 17 -0.49 21.16 -13.56
CA SER A 17 -1.26 21.94 -12.57
C SER A 17 -2.49 21.17 -12.07
N PRO A 18 -2.31 19.98 -11.48
CA PRO A 18 -3.41 19.12 -11.11
C PRO A 18 -4.21 19.69 -9.94
N ASP A 19 -5.50 19.35 -9.84
CA ASP A 19 -6.37 19.75 -8.71
C ASP A 19 -6.03 19.02 -7.41
N MET A 20 -5.24 17.95 -7.47
CA MET A 20 -4.72 17.20 -6.33
C MET A 20 -3.42 16.51 -6.69
N ILE A 21 -2.60 16.22 -5.70
CA ILE A 21 -1.40 15.39 -5.87
C ILE A 21 -1.63 14.01 -5.24
N LYS A 22 -1.48 12.97 -6.05
CA LYS A 22 -1.30 11.61 -5.59
C LYS A 22 0.18 11.35 -5.38
N ILE A 23 0.61 11.34 -4.13
CA ILE A 23 2.00 11.08 -3.79
C ILE A 23 2.30 9.59 -4.01
N MET A 24 3.18 9.30 -4.96
CA MET A 24 3.73 7.96 -5.17
C MET A 24 5.08 7.85 -4.47
N THR A 25 5.33 6.72 -3.83
CA THR A 25 6.65 6.45 -3.26
C THR A 25 7.66 6.12 -4.35
N ASP A 26 8.92 6.46 -4.16
CA ASP A 26 10.00 6.09 -5.07
C ASP A 26 10.28 4.58 -5.08
N GLY A 27 10.02 3.91 -3.97
CA GLY A 27 10.07 2.45 -3.82
C GLY A 27 8.83 1.74 -4.35
N PHE A 28 7.94 2.44 -5.01
CA PHE A 28 6.68 1.93 -5.52
C PHE A 28 5.89 1.16 -4.46
N PHE A 29 5.84 -0.13 -4.60
CA PHE A 29 5.02 -1.04 -3.80
C PHE A 29 5.83 -1.73 -2.71
N SER A 30 7.02 -1.26 -2.42
CA SER A 30 7.91 -1.99 -1.55
C SER A 30 7.48 -1.95 -0.09
N TYR A 31 7.37 -3.13 0.46
CA TYR A 31 7.37 -3.36 1.89
C TYR A 31 8.62 -4.20 2.19
N PRO A 32 9.73 -3.60 2.64
CA PRO A 32 11.06 -4.20 2.60
C PRO A 32 11.33 -5.20 3.74
N ALA A 33 10.33 -5.99 4.11
CA ALA A 33 10.55 -7.13 4.98
C ALA A 33 11.52 -8.12 4.32
N GLU A 34 12.53 -8.56 5.07
CA GLU A 34 13.63 -9.39 4.54
C GLU A 34 13.13 -10.61 3.77
N ILE A 35 12.10 -11.26 4.30
CA ILE A 35 11.52 -12.46 3.69
C ILE A 35 10.89 -12.20 2.32
N LEU A 36 10.41 -10.98 2.05
CA LEU A 36 9.79 -10.60 0.79
C LEU A 36 10.79 -10.12 -0.26
N GLN A 37 12.03 -9.82 0.13
CA GLN A 37 13.07 -9.35 -0.80
C GLN A 37 13.71 -10.48 -1.61
N LYS A 38 13.40 -11.72 -1.30
CA LYS A 38 13.92 -12.93 -1.96
C LYS A 38 12.74 -13.79 -2.42
N PRO A 39 12.95 -14.67 -3.42
CA PRO A 39 11.96 -15.66 -3.77
C PRO A 39 11.55 -16.49 -2.57
N LEU A 40 10.26 -16.56 -2.29
CA LEU A 40 9.75 -17.42 -1.23
C LEU A 40 9.96 -18.89 -1.61
N THR A 41 10.65 -19.63 -0.77
CA THR A 41 10.97 -21.06 -0.97
C THR A 41 9.74 -21.95 -0.80
N SER A 42 8.75 -21.48 -0.05
CA SER A 42 7.45 -22.11 0.13
C SER A 42 6.44 -21.05 0.63
N ARG A 43 5.16 -21.35 0.51
CA ARG A 43 4.10 -20.49 1.08
C ARG A 43 4.26 -20.33 2.60
N LYS A 44 4.66 -21.40 3.29
CA LYS A 44 4.88 -21.39 4.75
C LYS A 44 6.00 -20.44 5.18
N ALA A 45 6.98 -20.16 4.30
CA ALA A 45 8.04 -19.21 4.62
C ALA A 45 7.48 -17.80 4.93
N LEU A 46 6.32 -17.43 4.35
CA LEU A 46 5.68 -16.15 4.64
C LEU A 46 5.29 -15.99 6.12
N SER A 47 5.14 -17.09 6.87
CA SER A 47 4.87 -17.02 8.32
C SER A 47 6.02 -16.43 9.13
N GLU A 48 7.22 -16.32 8.56
CA GLU A 48 8.41 -15.75 9.19
C GLU A 48 8.46 -14.21 9.06
N ILE A 49 7.51 -13.61 8.36
CA ILE A 49 7.45 -12.15 8.22
C ILE A 49 7.41 -11.48 9.59
N LYS A 50 8.16 -10.39 9.71
CA LYS A 50 8.20 -9.57 10.91
C LYS A 50 7.75 -8.16 10.58
N PRO A 51 7.09 -7.45 11.53
CA PRO A 51 6.75 -6.06 11.33
C PRO A 51 8.02 -5.22 11.16
N LEU A 52 7.94 -4.20 10.34
CA LEU A 52 9.02 -3.21 10.18
C LEU A 52 9.01 -2.21 11.33
N GLY A 53 7.81 -1.77 11.74
CA GLY A 53 7.62 -0.81 12.83
C GLY A 53 7.99 0.63 12.48
N LYS A 54 7.62 1.54 13.37
CA LYS A 54 7.75 2.99 13.17
C LYS A 54 9.19 3.51 13.10
N SER A 55 10.13 2.81 13.73
CA SER A 55 11.57 3.19 13.72
C SER A 55 12.33 2.63 12.53
N SER A 56 11.66 2.00 11.57
CA SER A 56 12.30 1.51 10.37
C SER A 56 12.63 2.67 9.42
N VAL A 57 13.74 2.54 8.70
CA VAL A 57 14.11 3.50 7.64
C VAL A 57 12.99 3.63 6.60
N TRP A 58 12.29 2.53 6.31
CA TRP A 58 11.14 2.55 5.42
C TRP A 58 10.05 3.51 5.93
N PHE A 59 9.63 3.39 7.18
CA PHE A 59 8.58 4.23 7.75
C PHE A 59 9.01 5.70 7.82
N GLU A 60 10.18 5.97 8.36
CA GLU A 60 10.70 7.32 8.52
C GLU A 60 10.88 8.05 7.18
N SER A 61 11.35 7.34 6.15
CA SER A 61 11.53 7.93 4.82
C SER A 61 10.20 8.30 4.15
N GLN A 62 9.13 7.49 4.33
CA GLN A 62 7.80 7.82 3.82
C GLN A 62 7.26 9.11 4.46
N ILE A 63 7.38 9.22 5.78
CA ILE A 63 6.95 10.42 6.52
C ILE A 63 7.76 11.65 6.10
N ALA A 64 9.08 11.52 5.98
CA ALA A 64 9.95 12.62 5.56
C ALA A 64 9.59 13.14 4.16
N TYR A 65 9.31 12.21 3.22
CA TYR A 65 8.90 12.54 1.87
C TYR A 65 7.54 13.27 1.83
N ALA A 66 6.56 12.74 2.54
CA ALA A 66 5.26 13.36 2.64
C ALA A 66 5.35 14.78 3.22
N LYS A 67 6.12 14.98 4.28
CA LYS A 67 6.38 16.31 4.88
C LYS A 67 7.00 17.29 3.88
N LEU A 68 7.95 16.82 3.07
CA LEU A 68 8.59 17.65 2.05
C LEU A 68 7.57 18.17 1.02
N LEU A 69 6.73 17.26 0.49
CA LEU A 69 5.73 17.63 -0.50
C LEU A 69 4.61 18.47 0.10
N GLN A 70 4.17 18.15 1.32
CA GLN A 70 3.18 18.95 2.04
C GLN A 70 3.67 20.39 2.28
N LYS A 71 4.93 20.57 2.67
CA LYS A 71 5.52 21.89 2.81
C LYS A 71 5.56 22.67 1.50
N LYS A 72 5.76 21.97 0.37
CA LYS A 72 5.92 22.59 -0.95
C LYS A 72 4.60 22.92 -1.61
N TYR A 73 3.60 22.04 -1.52
CA TYR A 73 2.36 22.12 -2.29
C TYR A 73 1.07 22.13 -1.46
N GLY A 74 1.14 21.81 -0.18
CA GLY A 74 -0.06 21.65 0.66
C GLY A 74 -0.91 22.90 0.87
N SER A 75 -0.39 24.10 0.56
CA SER A 75 -1.18 25.33 0.54
C SER A 75 -1.90 25.58 -0.80
N GLU A 76 -1.57 24.83 -1.83
CA GLU A 76 -2.07 25.03 -3.19
C GLU A 76 -3.08 23.95 -3.59
N VAL A 77 -2.78 22.69 -3.28
CA VAL A 77 -3.61 21.54 -3.64
C VAL A 77 -3.61 20.47 -2.55
N PRO A 78 -4.69 19.68 -2.42
CA PRO A 78 -4.71 18.54 -1.50
C PRO A 78 -3.75 17.44 -1.94
N LEU A 79 -3.12 16.80 -0.94
CA LEU A 79 -2.14 15.73 -1.13
C LEU A 79 -2.65 14.41 -0.55
N PHE A 80 -2.67 13.39 -1.38
CA PHE A 80 -3.07 12.03 -0.99
C PHE A 80 -1.90 11.06 -1.14
N TYR A 81 -1.53 10.40 -0.05
CA TYR A 81 -0.43 9.45 -0.08
C TYR A 81 -0.91 8.08 -0.57
N ASN A 82 -0.28 7.56 -1.63
CA ASN A 82 -0.67 6.27 -2.18
C ASN A 82 -0.19 5.11 -1.30
N VAL A 83 -1.14 4.29 -0.86
CA VAL A 83 -0.90 3.03 -0.16
C VAL A 83 -1.50 1.92 -1.01
N PHE A 84 -0.74 0.85 -1.23
CA PHE A 84 -1.25 -0.32 -1.95
C PHE A 84 -1.86 -1.33 -0.99
N ALA A 85 -2.89 -2.03 -1.47
CA ALA A 85 -3.46 -3.16 -0.78
C ALA A 85 -2.38 -4.19 -0.42
N VAL A 86 -2.50 -4.79 0.75
CA VAL A 86 -1.50 -5.72 1.29
C VAL A 86 -1.23 -6.91 0.35
N PRO A 87 -2.26 -7.60 -0.21
CA PRO A 87 -2.00 -8.70 -1.13
C PRO A 87 -1.23 -8.23 -2.37
N ARG A 88 -1.54 -7.05 -2.88
CA ARG A 88 -0.83 -6.49 -4.04
C ARG A 88 0.63 -6.18 -3.71
N THR A 89 0.90 -5.72 -2.51
CA THR A 89 2.28 -5.50 -2.04
C THR A 89 3.06 -6.81 -2.03
N ILE A 90 2.49 -7.89 -1.50
CA ILE A 90 3.13 -9.22 -1.49
C ILE A 90 3.39 -9.71 -2.93
N GLU A 91 2.40 -9.59 -3.81
CA GLU A 91 2.55 -9.98 -5.24
C GLU A 91 3.67 -9.20 -5.92
N PHE A 92 3.73 -7.87 -5.79
CA PHE A 92 4.77 -7.06 -6.40
C PHE A 92 6.17 -7.36 -5.85
N MET A 93 6.28 -7.54 -4.54
CA MET A 93 7.56 -7.92 -3.94
C MET A 93 8.05 -9.26 -4.49
N GLN A 94 7.17 -10.26 -4.60
CA GLN A 94 7.54 -11.57 -5.15
C GLN A 94 7.77 -11.53 -6.66
N GLN A 95 7.02 -10.75 -7.41
CA GLN A 95 7.29 -10.52 -8.83
C GLN A 95 8.68 -9.90 -9.04
N THR A 96 9.04 -8.90 -8.24
CA THR A 96 10.36 -8.26 -8.28
C THR A 96 11.48 -9.22 -7.86
N ALA A 97 11.20 -10.09 -6.90
CA ALA A 97 12.11 -11.15 -6.48
C ALA A 97 12.25 -12.30 -7.51
N GLY A 98 11.51 -12.25 -8.62
CA GLY A 98 11.55 -13.28 -9.67
C GLY A 98 10.71 -14.53 -9.36
N SER A 99 9.79 -14.46 -8.41
CA SER A 99 8.92 -15.57 -8.00
C SER A 99 7.46 -15.12 -7.91
N PRO A 100 6.81 -14.81 -9.05
CA PRO A 100 5.43 -14.37 -9.03
C PRO A 100 4.52 -15.41 -8.36
N ILE A 101 3.56 -14.93 -7.58
CA ILE A 101 2.63 -15.78 -6.82
C ILE A 101 1.24 -15.77 -7.44
N ASP A 102 0.53 -16.87 -7.26
CA ASP A 102 -0.91 -16.98 -7.48
C ASP A 102 -1.62 -16.76 -6.14
N LEU A 103 -2.15 -15.55 -5.93
CA LEU A 103 -2.82 -15.18 -4.69
C LEU A 103 -4.06 -16.04 -4.43
N GLY A 104 -4.83 -16.39 -5.49
CA GLY A 104 -6.01 -17.24 -5.35
C GLY A 104 -5.66 -18.63 -4.84
N ALA A 105 -4.58 -19.23 -5.36
CA ALA A 105 -4.08 -20.51 -4.86
C ALA A 105 -3.63 -20.40 -3.40
N TRP A 106 -2.97 -19.29 -3.01
CA TRP A 106 -2.52 -19.08 -1.64
C TRP A 106 -3.68 -18.93 -0.65
N VAL A 107 -4.73 -18.19 -1.04
CA VAL A 107 -5.95 -18.06 -0.24
C VAL A 107 -6.60 -19.42 0.05
N ARG A 108 -6.57 -20.35 -0.93
CA ARG A 108 -7.23 -21.66 -0.80
C ARG A 108 -6.38 -22.69 -0.07
N GLU A 109 -5.07 -22.66 -0.30
CA GLU A 109 -4.18 -23.73 0.18
C GLU A 109 -3.48 -23.38 1.50
N GLU A 110 -3.17 -22.12 1.75
CA GLU A 110 -2.44 -21.67 2.96
C GLU A 110 -3.05 -20.35 3.52
N PRO A 111 -4.38 -20.29 3.74
CA PRO A 111 -5.05 -19.05 4.16
C PRO A 111 -4.52 -18.50 5.47
N GLU A 112 -4.19 -19.35 6.44
CA GLU A 112 -3.71 -18.93 7.75
C GLU A 112 -2.35 -18.24 7.67
N THR A 113 -1.45 -18.78 6.86
CA THR A 113 -0.13 -18.18 6.63
C THR A 113 -0.24 -16.82 5.94
N LEU A 114 -1.10 -16.73 4.93
CA LEU A 114 -1.31 -15.51 4.18
C LEU A 114 -1.97 -14.43 5.06
N THR A 115 -3.04 -14.76 5.79
CA THR A 115 -3.75 -13.81 6.63
C THR A 115 -2.89 -13.29 7.78
N LYS A 116 -2.04 -14.15 8.37
CA LYS A 116 -1.05 -13.71 9.36
C LYS A 116 -0.07 -12.68 8.80
N ALA A 117 0.44 -12.91 7.61
CA ALA A 117 1.35 -11.96 6.97
C ALA A 117 0.62 -10.65 6.62
N MET A 118 -0.60 -10.73 6.11
CA MET A 118 -1.42 -9.55 5.81
C MET A 118 -1.76 -8.76 7.08
N ASP A 119 -1.98 -9.42 8.21
CA ASP A 119 -2.22 -8.74 9.48
C ASP A 119 -1.01 -7.91 9.93
N ILE A 120 0.19 -8.47 9.82
CA ILE A 120 1.44 -7.78 10.15
C ILE A 120 1.64 -6.56 9.23
N ILE A 121 1.54 -6.75 7.92
CA ILE A 121 1.76 -5.67 6.95
C ILE A 121 0.68 -4.58 7.10
N SER A 122 -0.60 -4.97 7.24
CA SER A 122 -1.69 -4.01 7.42
C SER A 122 -1.58 -3.22 8.71
N THR A 123 -0.99 -3.80 9.76
CA THR A 123 -0.70 -3.07 11.00
C THR A 123 0.32 -1.97 10.76
N ASP A 124 1.43 -2.27 10.09
CA ASP A 124 2.43 -1.25 9.75
C ASP A 124 1.86 -0.18 8.81
N TYR A 125 1.04 -0.57 7.84
CA TYR A 125 0.37 0.39 6.95
C TYR A 125 -0.69 1.25 7.66
N ALA A 126 -1.41 0.70 8.62
CA ALA A 126 -2.35 1.46 9.44
C ALA A 126 -1.63 2.52 10.29
N GLU A 127 -0.51 2.15 10.90
CA GLU A 127 0.34 3.09 11.64
C GLU A 127 0.97 4.15 10.72
N LEU A 128 1.39 3.75 9.51
CA LEU A 128 1.90 4.68 8.51
C LEU A 128 0.81 5.66 8.07
N ALA A 129 -0.41 5.18 7.78
CA ALA A 129 -1.53 6.04 7.39
C ALA A 129 -1.87 7.08 8.48
N LYS A 130 -1.90 6.67 9.75
CA LYS A 130 -2.07 7.59 10.88
C LYS A 130 -0.99 8.66 10.91
N ALA A 131 0.28 8.27 10.79
CA ALA A 131 1.40 9.20 10.85
C ALA A 131 1.46 10.13 9.63
N LEU A 132 1.13 9.64 8.44
CA LEU A 132 1.04 10.47 7.24
C LEU A 132 0.04 11.62 7.40
N ILE A 133 -1.13 11.35 7.98
CA ILE A 133 -2.16 12.36 8.21
C ILE A 133 -1.79 13.25 9.40
N SER A 134 -1.49 12.66 10.57
CA SER A 134 -1.32 13.42 11.81
C SER A 134 0.05 14.09 11.96
N GLU A 135 1.12 13.53 11.38
CA GLU A 135 2.48 14.03 11.54
C GLU A 135 3.03 14.70 10.27
N ALA A 136 2.71 14.14 9.09
CA ALA A 136 3.15 14.72 7.83
C ALA A 136 2.17 15.75 7.27
N GLY A 137 0.91 15.74 7.73
CA GLY A 137 -0.10 16.72 7.37
C GLY A 137 -0.71 16.52 5.99
N VAL A 138 -0.61 15.34 5.39
CA VAL A 138 -1.31 15.06 4.13
C VAL A 138 -2.83 15.00 4.37
N ASP A 139 -3.61 15.34 3.35
CA ASP A 139 -5.07 15.41 3.46
C ASP A 139 -5.72 14.03 3.63
N GLY A 140 -5.04 12.98 3.19
CA GLY A 140 -5.51 11.61 3.36
C GLY A 140 -4.61 10.61 2.66
N ILE A 141 -5.03 9.35 2.67
CA ILE A 141 -4.42 8.30 1.88
C ILE A 141 -5.23 8.03 0.60
N TYR A 142 -4.52 7.56 -0.42
CA TYR A 142 -5.09 7.00 -1.63
C TYR A 142 -4.86 5.49 -1.59
N LEU A 143 -5.83 4.73 -1.04
CA LEU A 143 -5.69 3.28 -0.92
C LEU A 143 -6.03 2.63 -2.26
N SER A 144 -5.04 2.03 -2.89
CA SER A 144 -5.19 1.34 -4.17
C SER A 144 -5.39 -0.15 -3.93
N VAL A 145 -6.61 -0.63 -4.17
CA VAL A 145 -6.97 -2.04 -4.05
C VAL A 145 -7.21 -2.67 -5.42
N ASN A 146 -7.04 -3.96 -5.49
CA ASN A 146 -7.43 -4.74 -6.64
C ASN A 146 -8.60 -5.63 -6.28
N ASN A 147 -9.49 -5.73 -7.22
CA ASN A 147 -10.69 -6.53 -7.03
C ASN A 147 -10.51 -8.00 -7.32
N VAL A 148 -11.58 -8.69 -6.93
CA VAL A 148 -11.93 -10.05 -7.31
C VAL A 148 -11.82 -10.25 -8.82
N SER A 149 -11.12 -11.28 -9.20
CA SER A 149 -11.02 -11.76 -10.57
C SER A 149 -11.89 -13.01 -10.74
N PRO A 150 -12.64 -13.14 -11.84
CA PRO A 150 -13.40 -14.37 -12.10
C PRO A 150 -12.55 -15.64 -12.08
N ASP A 151 -11.28 -15.51 -12.47
CA ASP A 151 -10.32 -16.62 -12.56
C ASP A 151 -9.35 -16.68 -11.36
N GLY A 152 -9.46 -15.75 -10.42
CA GLY A 152 -8.58 -15.62 -9.27
C GLY A 152 -9.31 -15.80 -7.95
N ILE A 153 -9.57 -14.70 -7.25
CA ILE A 153 -10.22 -14.67 -5.93
C ILE A 153 -11.70 -14.37 -6.10
N THR A 154 -12.56 -15.19 -5.50
CA THR A 154 -14.01 -14.96 -5.48
C THR A 154 -14.37 -13.83 -4.51
N GLU A 155 -15.58 -13.28 -4.61
CA GLU A 155 -16.09 -12.27 -3.69
C GLU A 155 -16.11 -12.78 -2.24
N GLU A 156 -16.51 -14.03 -2.01
CA GLU A 156 -16.54 -14.65 -0.69
C GLU A 156 -15.12 -14.75 -0.10
N GLU A 157 -14.15 -15.23 -0.88
CA GLU A 157 -12.75 -15.32 -0.49
C GLU A 157 -12.17 -13.94 -0.18
N TYR A 158 -12.47 -12.93 -1.00
CA TYR A 158 -12.04 -11.55 -0.79
C TYR A 158 -12.59 -11.01 0.55
N ARG A 159 -13.91 -11.10 0.76
CA ARG A 159 -14.56 -10.62 2.00
C ARG A 159 -14.01 -11.30 3.23
N LYS A 160 -13.69 -12.57 3.14
CA LYS A 160 -13.20 -13.36 4.27
C LYS A 160 -11.71 -13.15 4.55
N TYR A 161 -10.89 -13.11 3.53
CA TYR A 161 -9.44 -13.24 3.68
C TYR A 161 -8.65 -11.96 3.35
N ILE A 162 -9.24 -10.97 2.66
CA ILE A 162 -8.52 -9.79 2.19
C ILE A 162 -9.11 -8.50 2.75
N ALA A 163 -10.41 -8.29 2.56
CA ALA A 163 -11.07 -7.04 2.94
C ALA A 163 -10.82 -6.60 4.39
N PRO A 164 -10.74 -7.48 5.41
CA PRO A 164 -10.46 -7.06 6.79
C PRO A 164 -9.15 -6.29 6.94
N TYR A 165 -8.14 -6.62 6.15
CA TYR A 165 -6.82 -5.98 6.22
C TYR A 165 -6.76 -4.65 5.46
N GLU A 166 -7.55 -4.50 4.42
CA GLU A 166 -7.72 -3.24 3.70
C GLU A 166 -8.55 -2.26 4.51
N LEU A 167 -9.65 -2.73 5.12
CA LEU A 167 -10.49 -1.95 6.02
C LEU A 167 -9.71 -1.43 7.23
N LYS A 168 -8.85 -2.25 7.83
CA LYS A 168 -7.97 -1.85 8.93
C LYS A 168 -7.12 -0.62 8.60
N ILE A 169 -6.61 -0.52 7.37
CA ILE A 169 -5.84 0.63 6.92
C ILE A 169 -6.73 1.86 6.75
N LEU A 170 -7.90 1.70 6.11
CA LEU A 170 -8.86 2.79 5.92
C LEU A 170 -9.43 3.30 7.23
N GLU A 171 -9.78 2.44 8.15
CA GLU A 171 -10.27 2.79 9.48
C GLU A 171 -9.23 3.61 10.24
N ALA A 172 -7.98 3.17 10.23
CA ALA A 172 -6.87 3.90 10.84
C ALA A 172 -6.67 5.29 10.24
N ALA A 173 -6.79 5.43 8.93
CA ALA A 173 -6.71 6.71 8.24
C ALA A 173 -7.91 7.61 8.57
N ASN A 174 -9.12 7.05 8.64
CA ASN A 174 -10.33 7.78 9.02
C ASN A 174 -10.26 8.28 10.47
N GLU A 175 -9.78 7.45 11.39
CA GLU A 175 -9.57 7.84 12.80
C GLU A 175 -8.57 8.99 12.94
N ALA A 176 -7.59 9.07 12.06
CA ALA A 176 -6.63 10.19 12.01
C ALA A 176 -7.22 11.46 11.40
N GLY A 177 -8.45 11.43 10.88
CA GLY A 177 -9.17 12.59 10.36
C GLY A 177 -8.91 12.87 8.87
N GLY A 178 -8.34 11.94 8.12
CA GLY A 178 -8.07 12.12 6.70
C GLY A 178 -9.32 12.05 5.81
N SER A 179 -9.29 12.79 4.70
CA SER A 179 -10.25 12.65 3.60
C SER A 179 -9.72 11.60 2.63
N ASN A 180 -10.02 10.33 2.89
CA ASN A 180 -9.37 9.22 2.21
C ASN A 180 -10.04 8.84 0.89
N ILE A 181 -9.26 8.37 -0.08
CA ILE A 181 -9.72 7.89 -1.38
C ILE A 181 -9.50 6.38 -1.46
N LEU A 182 -10.57 5.63 -1.73
CA LEU A 182 -10.49 4.23 -2.10
C LEU A 182 -10.48 4.13 -3.63
N HIS A 183 -9.35 3.69 -4.18
CA HIS A 183 -9.21 3.40 -5.60
C HIS A 183 -9.31 1.91 -5.85
N ILE A 184 -10.28 1.52 -6.64
CA ILE A 184 -10.50 0.14 -7.02
C ILE A 184 -10.09 -0.02 -8.46
N CYS A 185 -8.94 -0.65 -8.66
CA CYS A 185 -8.34 -0.79 -9.98
C CYS A 185 -9.12 -1.80 -10.83
N GLY A 186 -9.78 -1.31 -11.88
CA GLY A 186 -10.55 -2.12 -12.83
C GLY A 186 -9.71 -2.76 -13.95
N TYR A 187 -8.39 -2.86 -13.77
CA TYR A 187 -7.50 -3.40 -14.78
C TYR A 187 -7.84 -4.87 -15.10
N HIS A 188 -7.85 -5.25 -16.37
CA HIS A 188 -8.20 -6.58 -16.89
C HIS A 188 -9.61 -7.09 -16.55
N GLY A 189 -10.59 -6.19 -16.44
CA GLY A 189 -11.98 -6.60 -16.24
C GLY A 189 -12.32 -7.05 -14.83
N PHE A 190 -11.47 -6.74 -13.86
CA PHE A 190 -11.79 -6.91 -12.45
C PHE A 190 -13.09 -6.17 -12.11
N ARG A 191 -14.01 -6.86 -11.47
CA ARG A 191 -15.26 -6.29 -11.01
C ARG A 191 -15.12 -5.82 -9.57
N ASN A 192 -15.76 -4.71 -9.31
CA ASN A 192 -15.82 -4.14 -8.00
C ASN A 192 -17.00 -4.72 -7.24
N HIS A 193 -16.76 -5.36 -6.12
CA HIS A 193 -17.77 -5.96 -5.27
C HIS A 193 -17.79 -5.36 -3.85
N LEU A 194 -17.26 -4.16 -3.68
CA LEU A 194 -17.34 -3.41 -2.43
C LEU A 194 -18.67 -2.69 -2.29
#